data_027229a5f11a337e8f2feb7dac1a381c
#
_entry.id   027229a5f11a337e8f2feb7dac1a381c
#
_cell.length_a   1.000
_cell.length_b   1.000
_cell.length_c   1.000
_cell.angle_alpha   90.00
_cell.angle_beta   90.00
_cell.angle_gamma   90.00
#
_symmetry.space_group_name_H-M   'P 1'
#
loop_
_entity.id
_entity.type
_entity.pdbx_description
1 polymer ?
#
loop_
_entity_poly.entity_id
_entity_poly.type
_entity_poly.pdbx_seq_one_letter_code
_entity_poly.pdbx_strand_id
1 'polypeptide(L)'
;MDPASTAECVYVPSDNQRSWIYYGFDVVEENAEGVKVSNASGPALKGDLTTVFLPAVYIIVFIVGLPTNAMALWVFLFRTKKKHPASILMANLALADLLFIVWLPLKITYHFNGNDWTFGEPLCKVLVGFFYGNMYCSAIFIACISVQRYWGIVHPLSQKLNNRVTVCVCVCVWIVVWVLTVPLYLYDQTVKVTNMCITTCHDVTRFNQTHFPVGYFLTMGTVGYVVPCVVCIVSYLLTFLSLRRSVTDSSSSKKKRKAIVLMVTVLVMFLVCFTPSNIMLMVHYSLLGAKIPNNVYGIYMVALCLGSLNSCLDPFVYYYISEEFRDHVKNSLMCRSERTSKQMKVSFSALKFSKKSNTYTSDSAHTQSRDCSSDSAHIQSRDCSSDSAHTQRRDCSSDSTHT
;
A
#
# COMPACT_ATOMS: atom_id res chain seq x y z
N MET A 1 39.83 -24.12 -30.50
CA MET A 1 38.40 -23.75 -30.66
C MET A 1 37.60 -24.98 -30.30
N ASP A 2 37.35 -25.16 -29.00
CA ASP A 2 36.47 -26.21 -28.53
C ASP A 2 35.03 -25.66 -28.51
N PRO A 3 34.05 -26.39 -29.06
CA PRO A 3 32.65 -25.98 -28.94
C PRO A 3 32.18 -26.41 -27.55
N ALA A 4 32.28 -25.48 -26.60
CA ALA A 4 31.71 -25.65 -25.28
C ALA A 4 30.20 -25.91 -25.42
N SER A 5 29.85 -27.13 -25.06
CA SER A 5 28.51 -27.65 -24.82
C SER A 5 27.53 -26.60 -24.34
N THR A 6 26.66 -26.13 -25.20
CA THR A 6 25.38 -25.55 -24.86
C THR A 6 24.52 -26.67 -24.30
N ALA A 7 24.67 -26.97 -23.01
CA ALA A 7 23.69 -27.81 -22.33
C ALA A 7 22.34 -27.07 -22.39
N GLU A 8 21.50 -27.55 -23.32
CA GLU A 8 20.11 -27.09 -23.42
C GLU A 8 19.42 -27.36 -22.09
N CYS A 9 18.99 -26.24 -21.44
CA CYS A 9 18.19 -26.28 -20.26
C CYS A 9 16.76 -26.69 -20.64
N VAL A 10 16.55 -27.98 -20.86
CA VAL A 10 15.23 -28.54 -21.17
C VAL A 10 14.54 -28.84 -19.84
N TYR A 11 13.71 -27.94 -19.36
CA TYR A 11 12.70 -28.25 -18.35
C TYR A 11 11.60 -29.08 -19.06
N VAL A 12 11.53 -30.38 -18.80
CA VAL A 12 10.43 -31.23 -19.20
C VAL A 12 9.39 -31.23 -18.09
N PRO A 13 8.21 -30.61 -18.28
CA PRO A 13 7.10 -30.72 -17.32
C PRO A 13 6.69 -32.20 -17.29
N SER A 14 6.73 -32.86 -16.15
CA SER A 14 6.10 -34.16 -15.97
C SER A 14 4.59 -34.00 -16.07
N ASP A 15 4.01 -34.47 -17.17
CA ASP A 15 2.57 -34.60 -17.35
C ASP A 15 1.98 -35.40 -16.19
N ASN A 16 0.95 -34.85 -15.52
CA ASN A 16 0.10 -35.48 -14.50
C ASN A 16 0.39 -35.21 -13.03
N GLN A 17 0.59 -33.95 -12.61
CA GLN A 17 0.25 -33.62 -11.23
C GLN A 17 -0.38 -32.21 -11.13
N ARG A 18 -1.71 -32.10 -11.30
CA ARG A 18 -2.51 -31.02 -10.73
C ARG A 18 -2.59 -31.22 -9.22
N SER A 19 -1.46 -31.13 -8.55
CA SER A 19 -1.37 -31.13 -7.11
C SER A 19 -1.10 -29.68 -6.68
N TRP A 20 -2.06 -29.06 -6.00
CA TRP A 20 -1.94 -27.76 -5.37
C TRP A 20 -0.99 -27.77 -4.17
N ILE A 21 -0.26 -28.87 -3.95
CA ILE A 21 0.71 -29.06 -2.87
C ILE A 21 2.08 -28.77 -3.47
N TYR A 22 2.56 -27.54 -3.28
CA TYR A 22 3.89 -27.12 -3.70
C TYR A 22 4.93 -27.52 -2.66
N TYR A 23 5.89 -28.34 -3.06
CA TYR A 23 7.05 -28.68 -2.25
C TYR A 23 7.95 -27.43 -2.08
N GLY A 24 8.57 -27.27 -0.91
CA GLY A 24 9.60 -26.26 -0.69
C GLY A 24 10.82 -26.49 -1.57
N PHE A 25 11.71 -25.51 -1.65
CA PHE A 25 12.94 -25.65 -2.42
C PHE A 25 13.92 -26.54 -1.68
N ASP A 26 13.94 -27.81 -2.03
CA ASP A 26 15.00 -28.69 -1.62
C ASP A 26 16.18 -28.48 -2.59
N VAL A 27 17.22 -27.77 -2.11
CA VAL A 27 18.51 -27.73 -2.80
C VAL A 27 19.12 -29.13 -2.71
N VAL A 28 19.36 -29.74 -3.86
CA VAL A 28 19.90 -31.08 -3.94
C VAL A 28 21.41 -31.06 -4.02
N GLU A 29 21.98 -30.07 -4.70
CA GLU A 29 23.41 -29.91 -4.91
C GLU A 29 23.78 -28.44 -4.95
N GLU A 30 24.90 -28.09 -4.37
CA GLU A 30 25.46 -26.72 -4.38
C GLU A 30 26.90 -26.81 -4.90
N ASN A 31 27.22 -25.98 -5.87
CA ASN A 31 28.57 -25.83 -6.42
C ASN A 31 28.92 -24.35 -6.62
N ALA A 32 30.13 -24.07 -7.12
CA ALA A 32 30.60 -22.70 -7.36
C ALA A 32 29.74 -21.95 -8.40
N GLU A 33 29.09 -22.65 -9.33
CA GLU A 33 28.29 -22.07 -10.40
C GLU A 33 26.85 -21.73 -9.96
N GLY A 34 26.34 -22.39 -8.92
CA GLY A 34 24.99 -22.18 -8.40
C GLY A 34 24.46 -23.36 -7.61
N VAL A 35 23.15 -23.50 -7.56
CA VAL A 35 22.45 -24.58 -6.86
C VAL A 35 21.58 -25.37 -7.82
N LYS A 36 21.41 -26.66 -7.55
CA LYS A 36 20.38 -27.48 -8.18
C LYS A 36 19.23 -27.68 -7.20
N VAL A 37 18.03 -27.44 -7.66
CA VAL A 37 16.81 -27.67 -6.86
C VAL A 37 16.16 -29.00 -7.30
N SER A 38 15.36 -29.60 -6.41
CA SER A 38 14.63 -30.84 -6.71
C SER A 38 13.61 -30.60 -7.84
N ASN A 39 13.27 -31.67 -8.58
CA ASN A 39 12.24 -31.59 -9.61
C ASN A 39 10.88 -31.21 -9.06
N ALA A 40 10.61 -31.46 -7.78
CA ALA A 40 9.41 -31.03 -7.07
C ALA A 40 9.33 -29.52 -6.87
N SER A 41 10.45 -28.80 -6.93
CA SER A 41 10.50 -27.32 -6.81
C SER A 41 10.12 -26.60 -8.11
N GLY A 42 10.11 -27.31 -9.25
CA GLY A 42 9.78 -26.73 -10.56
C GLY A 42 8.41 -26.06 -10.60
N PRO A 43 7.32 -26.73 -10.16
CA PRO A 43 5.98 -26.12 -10.08
C PRO A 43 5.90 -24.88 -9.16
N ALA A 44 6.72 -24.81 -8.12
CA ALA A 44 6.78 -23.65 -7.25
C ALA A 44 7.49 -22.45 -7.91
N LEU A 45 8.53 -22.72 -8.73
CA LEU A 45 9.30 -21.67 -9.40
C LEU A 45 8.70 -21.24 -10.76
N LYS A 46 8.12 -22.16 -11.52
CA LYS A 46 7.63 -21.89 -12.89
C LYS A 46 6.13 -22.13 -13.08
N GLY A 47 5.41 -22.44 -12.00
CA GLY A 47 3.96 -22.68 -12.05
C GLY A 47 3.13 -21.40 -12.03
N ASP A 48 1.83 -21.55 -12.32
CA ASP A 48 0.86 -20.45 -12.40
C ASP A 48 0.74 -19.63 -11.12
N LEU A 49 1.05 -20.22 -9.96
CA LEU A 49 1.05 -19.49 -8.70
C LEU A 49 2.01 -18.30 -8.73
N THR A 50 3.24 -18.52 -9.17
CA THR A 50 4.29 -17.50 -9.15
C THR A 50 4.33 -16.67 -10.42
N THR A 51 3.94 -17.22 -11.58
CA THR A 51 4.03 -16.52 -12.87
C THR A 51 2.75 -15.82 -13.29
N VAL A 52 1.60 -16.18 -12.71
CA VAL A 52 0.30 -15.57 -13.05
C VAL A 52 -0.35 -14.93 -11.83
N PHE A 53 -0.56 -15.69 -10.73
CA PHE A 53 -1.30 -15.20 -9.58
C PHE A 53 -0.55 -14.08 -8.82
N LEU A 54 0.73 -14.28 -8.47
CA LEU A 54 1.50 -13.28 -7.75
C LEU A 54 1.63 -11.95 -8.50
N PRO A 55 2.04 -11.93 -9.79
CA PRO A 55 2.13 -10.67 -10.52
C PRO A 55 0.77 -10.00 -10.70
N ALA A 56 -0.34 -10.74 -10.85
CA ALA A 56 -1.68 -10.17 -10.92
C ALA A 56 -2.03 -9.41 -9.63
N VAL A 57 -1.74 -9.97 -8.46
CA VAL A 57 -1.95 -9.29 -7.16
C VAL A 57 -1.04 -8.06 -7.04
N TYR A 58 0.24 -8.16 -7.40
CA TYR A 58 1.15 -7.00 -7.36
C TYR A 58 0.75 -5.88 -8.33
N ILE A 59 0.17 -6.21 -9.49
CA ILE A 59 -0.41 -5.21 -10.41
C ILE A 59 -1.58 -4.48 -9.74
N ILE A 60 -2.47 -5.20 -9.04
CA ILE A 60 -3.57 -4.57 -8.30
C ILE A 60 -3.01 -3.64 -7.22
N VAL A 61 -2.01 -4.10 -6.46
CA VAL A 61 -1.34 -3.27 -5.44
C VAL A 61 -0.72 -2.01 -6.05
N PHE A 62 -0.07 -2.14 -7.20
CA PHE A 62 0.53 -1.00 -7.90
C PHE A 62 -0.53 0.00 -8.40
N ILE A 63 -1.56 -0.48 -9.12
CA ILE A 63 -2.58 0.38 -9.73
C ILE A 63 -3.43 1.08 -8.67
N VAL A 64 -3.77 0.41 -7.57
CA VAL A 64 -4.61 0.97 -6.51
C VAL A 64 -3.76 1.70 -5.47
N GLY A 65 -2.70 1.07 -4.99
CA GLY A 65 -1.88 1.59 -3.89
C GLY A 65 -1.13 2.87 -4.27
N LEU A 66 -0.54 2.94 -5.47
CA LEU A 66 0.24 4.12 -5.88
C LEU A 66 -0.60 5.42 -5.85
N PRO A 67 -1.74 5.54 -6.56
CA PRO A 67 -2.48 6.79 -6.57
C PRO A 67 -3.14 7.11 -5.23
N THR A 68 -3.58 6.10 -4.47
CA THR A 68 -4.28 6.33 -3.20
C THR A 68 -3.34 6.77 -2.09
N ASN A 69 -2.14 6.17 -1.97
CA ASN A 69 -1.15 6.61 -1.00
C ASN A 69 -0.48 7.93 -1.41
N ALA A 70 -0.25 8.17 -2.71
CA ALA A 70 0.24 9.47 -3.19
C ALA A 70 -0.76 10.59 -2.87
N MET A 71 -2.06 10.35 -3.08
CA MET A 71 -3.11 11.29 -2.69
C MET A 71 -3.15 11.50 -1.18
N ALA A 72 -3.03 10.44 -0.39
CA ALA A 72 -3.01 10.54 1.07
C ALA A 72 -1.84 11.37 1.56
N LEU A 73 -0.63 11.08 1.07
CA LEU A 73 0.57 11.82 1.41
C LEU A 73 0.44 13.30 1.04
N TRP A 74 -0.07 13.60 -0.17
CA TRP A 74 -0.31 14.97 -0.61
C TRP A 74 -1.31 15.72 0.28
N VAL A 75 -2.43 15.08 0.66
CA VAL A 75 -3.42 15.69 1.57
C VAL A 75 -2.80 15.98 2.94
N PHE A 76 -2.10 15.01 3.54
CA PHE A 76 -1.51 15.20 4.86
C PHE A 76 -0.37 16.22 4.88
N LEU A 77 0.40 16.36 3.81
CA LEU A 77 1.50 17.33 3.74
C LEU A 77 1.02 18.75 3.41
N PHE A 78 0.11 18.90 2.45
CA PHE A 78 -0.19 20.20 1.85
C PHE A 78 -1.60 20.72 2.13
N ARG A 79 -2.59 19.84 2.42
CA ARG A 79 -3.98 20.27 2.60
C ARG A 79 -4.43 20.33 4.05
N THR A 80 -3.77 19.62 4.94
CA THR A 80 -4.07 19.61 6.37
C THR A 80 -3.60 20.92 7.01
N LYS A 81 -4.54 21.78 7.38
CA LYS A 81 -4.29 23.13 7.95
C LYS A 81 -3.62 23.05 9.33
N LYS A 82 -4.03 22.11 10.17
CA LYS A 82 -3.45 21.86 11.51
C LYS A 82 -2.90 20.45 11.55
N LYS A 83 -1.58 20.33 11.58
CA LYS A 83 -0.93 19.02 11.70
C LYS A 83 -1.22 18.44 13.09
N HIS A 84 -2.00 17.39 13.13
CA HIS A 84 -2.25 16.59 14.33
C HIS A 84 -1.29 15.38 14.36
N PRO A 85 -0.96 14.85 15.54
CA PRO A 85 -0.11 13.66 15.65
C PRO A 85 -0.55 12.49 14.76
N ALA A 86 -1.85 12.23 14.66
CA ALA A 86 -2.40 11.19 13.79
C ALA A 86 -2.11 11.44 12.30
N SER A 87 -2.21 12.69 11.82
CA SER A 87 -1.93 13.02 10.42
C SER A 87 -0.45 12.86 10.09
N ILE A 88 0.45 13.15 11.05
CA ILE A 88 1.90 12.93 10.89
C ILE A 88 2.20 11.43 10.75
N LEU A 89 1.63 10.59 11.63
CA LEU A 89 1.81 9.13 11.56
C LEU A 89 1.26 8.54 10.26
N MET A 90 0.04 8.96 9.84
CA MET A 90 -0.57 8.51 8.59
C MET A 90 0.21 8.95 7.35
N ALA A 91 0.81 10.15 7.37
CA ALA A 91 1.69 10.60 6.28
C ALA A 91 2.94 9.71 6.15
N ASN A 92 3.53 9.30 7.28
CA ASN A 92 4.68 8.40 7.29
C ASN A 92 4.31 6.98 6.85
N LEU A 93 3.13 6.49 7.22
CA LEU A 93 2.61 5.21 6.75
C LEU A 93 2.42 5.23 5.23
N ALA A 94 1.76 6.25 4.69
CA ALA A 94 1.60 6.42 3.24
C ALA A 94 2.95 6.56 2.50
N LEU A 95 3.95 7.19 3.13
CA LEU A 95 5.30 7.27 2.58
C LEU A 95 5.97 5.88 2.53
N ALA A 96 5.82 5.07 3.60
CA ALA A 96 6.36 3.71 3.62
C ALA A 96 5.76 2.85 2.50
N ASP A 97 4.44 2.94 2.30
CA ASP A 97 3.76 2.24 1.20
C ASP A 97 4.27 2.69 -0.17
N LEU A 98 4.43 3.98 -0.41
CA LEU A 98 4.95 4.50 -1.67
C LEU A 98 6.37 4.02 -1.95
N LEU A 99 7.24 4.01 -0.93
CA LEU A 99 8.62 3.53 -1.05
C LEU A 99 8.69 2.03 -1.41
N PHE A 100 7.69 1.24 -1.05
CA PHE A 100 7.56 -0.16 -1.48
C PHE A 100 6.97 -0.26 -2.88
N ILE A 101 5.86 0.42 -3.15
CA ILE A 101 5.08 0.29 -4.37
C ILE A 101 5.89 0.66 -5.62
N VAL A 102 6.79 1.64 -5.54
CA VAL A 102 7.62 2.09 -6.67
C VAL A 102 8.57 1.00 -7.18
N TRP A 103 8.88 -0.02 -6.39
CA TRP A 103 9.72 -1.16 -6.76
C TRP A 103 8.94 -2.35 -7.31
N LEU A 104 7.60 -2.37 -7.18
CA LEU A 104 6.76 -3.47 -7.65
C LEU A 104 6.88 -3.77 -9.14
N PRO A 105 7.09 -2.80 -10.06
CA PRO A 105 7.31 -3.12 -11.48
C PRO A 105 8.45 -4.11 -11.71
N LEU A 106 9.55 -4.02 -10.94
CA LEU A 106 10.64 -4.99 -11.03
C LEU A 106 10.22 -6.40 -10.55
N LYS A 107 9.46 -6.48 -9.45
CA LYS A 107 8.95 -7.75 -8.93
C LYS A 107 7.93 -8.39 -9.89
N ILE A 108 7.07 -7.57 -10.51
CA ILE A 108 6.10 -8.01 -11.52
C ILE A 108 6.82 -8.57 -12.74
N THR A 109 7.83 -7.86 -13.26
CA THR A 109 8.64 -8.30 -14.41
C THR A 109 9.37 -9.59 -14.09
N TYR A 110 9.95 -9.74 -12.89
CA TYR A 110 10.58 -10.95 -12.42
C TYR A 110 9.67 -12.17 -12.51
N HIS A 111 8.43 -12.06 -12.03
CA HIS A 111 7.46 -13.15 -12.07
C HIS A 111 7.01 -13.46 -13.50
N PHE A 112 6.79 -12.46 -14.35
CA PHE A 112 6.45 -12.68 -15.77
C PHE A 112 7.58 -13.31 -16.56
N ASN A 113 8.83 -13.08 -16.18
CA ASN A 113 9.99 -13.74 -16.80
C ASN A 113 10.21 -15.17 -16.28
N GLY A 114 9.22 -15.80 -15.64
CA GLY A 114 9.34 -17.14 -15.09
C GLY A 114 10.30 -17.23 -13.89
N ASN A 115 10.31 -16.19 -13.06
CA ASN A 115 11.18 -16.03 -11.90
C ASN A 115 12.68 -15.98 -12.26
N ASP A 116 12.99 -15.41 -13.41
CA ASP A 116 14.37 -15.11 -13.80
C ASP A 116 14.69 -13.64 -13.56
N TRP A 117 15.63 -13.39 -12.64
CA TRP A 117 16.06 -12.06 -12.24
C TRP A 117 17.23 -11.58 -13.07
N THR A 118 16.97 -10.67 -13.98
CA THR A 118 17.97 -10.14 -14.93
C THR A 118 18.54 -8.78 -14.53
N PHE A 119 18.09 -8.20 -13.40
CA PHE A 119 18.44 -6.82 -13.00
C PHE A 119 19.68 -6.71 -12.10
N GLY A 120 20.33 -7.84 -11.81
CA GLY A 120 21.55 -7.90 -11.00
C GLY A 120 21.31 -7.87 -9.48
N GLU A 121 22.34 -8.23 -8.74
CA GLU A 121 22.31 -8.36 -7.29
C GLU A 121 21.94 -7.04 -6.54
N PRO A 122 22.48 -5.84 -6.91
CA PRO A 122 22.16 -4.61 -6.17
C PRO A 122 20.66 -4.27 -6.17
N LEU A 123 19.99 -4.42 -7.31
CA LEU A 123 18.54 -4.15 -7.40
C LEU A 123 17.70 -5.21 -6.68
N CYS A 124 18.16 -6.47 -6.63
CA CYS A 124 17.52 -7.49 -5.82
C CYS A 124 17.59 -7.12 -4.32
N LYS A 125 18.76 -6.75 -3.82
CA LYS A 125 18.94 -6.29 -2.43
C LYS A 125 18.04 -5.11 -2.09
N VAL A 126 17.96 -4.12 -2.97
CA VAL A 126 17.07 -2.96 -2.80
C VAL A 126 15.61 -3.37 -2.76
N LEU A 127 15.16 -4.20 -3.70
CA LEU A 127 13.78 -4.69 -3.75
C LEU A 127 13.39 -5.41 -2.46
N VAL A 128 14.24 -6.35 -2.02
CA VAL A 128 14.01 -7.14 -0.79
C VAL A 128 14.01 -6.25 0.45
N GLY A 129 14.97 -5.32 0.54
CA GLY A 129 15.07 -4.37 1.65
C GLY A 129 13.84 -3.49 1.78
N PHE A 130 13.32 -2.94 0.69
CA PHE A 130 12.09 -2.14 0.70
C PHE A 130 10.83 -2.98 0.96
N PHE A 131 10.78 -4.22 0.48
CA PHE A 131 9.67 -5.13 0.74
C PHE A 131 9.50 -5.41 2.24
N TYR A 132 10.55 -5.90 2.89
CA TYR A 132 10.49 -6.17 4.34
C TYR A 132 10.50 -4.88 5.16
N GLY A 133 11.20 -3.85 4.71
CA GLY A 133 11.18 -2.54 5.32
C GLY A 133 9.77 -1.94 5.40
N ASN A 134 8.99 -2.00 4.32
CA ASN A 134 7.59 -1.59 4.32
C ASN A 134 6.77 -2.43 5.30
N MET A 135 6.88 -3.74 5.24
CA MET A 135 6.09 -4.66 6.07
C MET A 135 6.23 -4.33 7.57
N TYR A 136 7.46 -4.15 8.06
CA TYR A 136 7.70 -3.83 9.47
C TYR A 136 7.44 -2.38 9.82
N CYS A 137 7.77 -1.45 8.91
CA CYS A 137 7.51 -0.02 9.08
C CYS A 137 6.01 0.24 9.25
N SER A 138 5.19 -0.34 8.38
CA SER A 138 3.73 -0.22 8.42
C SER A 138 3.15 -0.82 9.70
N ALA A 139 3.61 -2.01 10.12
CA ALA A 139 3.18 -2.63 11.37
C ALA A 139 3.45 -1.73 12.59
N ILE A 140 4.65 -1.12 12.67
CA ILE A 140 5.02 -0.22 13.76
C ILE A 140 4.20 1.07 13.70
N PHE A 141 4.00 1.70 12.50
CA PHE A 141 3.19 2.90 12.39
C PHE A 141 1.73 2.66 12.74
N ILE A 142 1.14 1.53 12.36
CA ILE A 142 -0.22 1.16 12.77
C ILE A 142 -0.31 0.99 14.29
N ALA A 143 0.70 0.39 14.93
CA ALA A 143 0.77 0.33 16.39
C ALA A 143 0.86 1.71 17.04
N CYS A 144 1.69 2.61 16.50
CA CYS A 144 1.77 4.00 16.96
C CYS A 144 0.44 4.75 16.81
N ILE A 145 -0.27 4.55 15.68
CA ILE A 145 -1.60 5.12 15.46
C ILE A 145 -2.59 4.54 16.49
N SER A 146 -2.53 3.25 16.80
CA SER A 146 -3.40 2.61 17.79
C SER A 146 -3.21 3.17 19.19
N VAL A 147 -1.97 3.36 19.61
CA VAL A 147 -1.62 4.03 20.89
C VAL A 147 -2.10 5.49 20.90
N GLN A 148 -1.85 6.22 19.83
CA GLN A 148 -2.29 7.63 19.70
C GLN A 148 -3.82 7.76 19.80
N ARG A 149 -4.56 6.79 19.22
CA ARG A 149 -6.03 6.75 19.33
C ARG A 149 -6.48 6.39 20.74
N TYR A 150 -5.83 5.45 21.40
CA TYR A 150 -6.09 5.13 22.80
C TYR A 150 -5.98 6.40 23.67
N TRP A 151 -4.85 7.12 23.61
CA TRP A 151 -4.67 8.37 24.37
C TRP A 151 -5.72 9.43 24.04
N GLY A 152 -6.03 9.63 22.77
CA GLY A 152 -7.01 10.65 22.36
C GLY A 152 -8.45 10.34 22.79
N ILE A 153 -8.80 9.06 22.98
CA ILE A 153 -10.16 8.64 23.37
C ILE A 153 -10.30 8.53 24.88
N VAL A 154 -9.30 7.93 25.54
CA VAL A 154 -9.38 7.59 26.97
C VAL A 154 -8.96 8.78 27.85
N HIS A 155 -8.01 9.59 27.38
CA HIS A 155 -7.45 10.72 28.13
C HIS A 155 -7.59 12.05 27.38
N PRO A 156 -8.82 12.51 27.07
CA PRO A 156 -9.03 13.70 26.23
C PRO A 156 -8.55 15.01 26.87
N LEU A 157 -8.43 15.05 28.20
CA LEU A 157 -7.96 16.20 28.97
C LEU A 157 -6.46 16.13 29.31
N SER A 158 -5.85 14.96 29.19
CA SER A 158 -4.41 14.83 29.33
C SER A 158 -3.73 15.48 28.13
N GLN A 159 -2.57 16.11 28.39
CA GLN A 159 -1.81 16.85 27.37
C GLN A 159 -1.78 16.08 26.04
N LYS A 160 -2.31 16.70 24.98
CA LYS A 160 -2.25 16.19 23.63
C LYS A 160 -0.81 15.80 23.31
N LEU A 161 -0.59 14.60 22.80
CA LEU A 161 0.72 14.20 22.30
C LEU A 161 1.28 15.35 21.46
N ASN A 162 2.43 15.89 21.87
CA ASN A 162 3.01 17.05 21.19
C ASN A 162 3.48 16.59 19.79
N ASN A 163 3.22 17.40 18.77
CA ASN A 163 3.69 17.12 17.40
C ASN A 163 5.21 16.87 17.34
N ARG A 164 6.00 17.54 18.18
CA ARG A 164 7.46 17.33 18.27
C ARG A 164 7.78 15.89 18.69
N VAL A 165 7.09 15.38 19.72
CA VAL A 165 7.26 13.98 20.17
C VAL A 165 6.87 13.02 19.06
N THR A 166 5.76 13.27 18.35
CA THR A 166 5.33 12.42 17.24
C THR A 166 6.35 12.41 16.11
N VAL A 167 6.93 13.55 15.76
CA VAL A 167 8.00 13.61 14.75
C VAL A 167 9.23 12.84 15.20
N CYS A 168 9.66 12.99 16.47
CA CYS A 168 10.77 12.18 17.02
C CYS A 168 10.47 10.68 16.94
N VAL A 169 9.26 10.25 17.28
CA VAL A 169 8.84 8.84 17.15
C VAL A 169 8.94 8.39 15.69
N CYS A 170 8.46 9.18 14.72
CA CYS A 170 8.59 8.84 13.30
C CYS A 170 10.05 8.68 12.87
N VAL A 171 10.92 9.61 13.26
CA VAL A 171 12.35 9.53 12.97
C VAL A 171 12.97 8.27 13.59
N CYS A 172 12.64 7.97 14.84
CA CYS A 172 13.11 6.74 15.51
C CYS A 172 12.62 5.49 14.77
N VAL A 173 11.35 5.43 14.35
CA VAL A 173 10.82 4.29 13.58
C VAL A 173 11.60 4.11 12.28
N TRP A 174 11.84 5.18 11.52
CA TRP A 174 12.62 5.12 10.29
C TRP A 174 14.06 4.62 10.53
N ILE A 175 14.74 5.16 11.55
CA ILE A 175 16.10 4.71 11.90
C ILE A 175 16.10 3.24 12.27
N VAL A 176 15.17 2.80 13.14
CA VAL A 176 15.08 1.40 13.58
C VAL A 176 14.84 0.48 12.38
N VAL A 177 13.88 0.81 11.51
CA VAL A 177 13.57 -0.01 10.34
C VAL A 177 14.76 -0.08 9.38
N TRP A 178 15.44 1.04 9.09
CA TRP A 178 16.62 1.05 8.23
C TRP A 178 17.76 0.22 8.84
N VAL A 179 18.04 0.37 10.12
CA VAL A 179 19.06 -0.45 10.80
C VAL A 179 18.71 -1.93 10.75
N LEU A 180 17.44 -2.27 10.97
CA LEU A 180 16.97 -3.65 10.92
C LEU A 180 17.02 -4.26 9.50
N THR A 181 16.94 -3.46 8.45
CA THR A 181 17.05 -3.94 7.06
C THR A 181 18.48 -4.01 6.53
N VAL A 182 19.46 -3.35 7.19
CA VAL A 182 20.88 -3.40 6.78
C VAL A 182 21.38 -4.82 6.50
N PRO A 183 21.09 -5.83 7.34
CA PRO A 183 21.55 -7.19 7.08
C PRO A 183 21.12 -7.76 5.73
N LEU A 184 19.97 -7.35 5.18
CA LEU A 184 19.49 -7.80 3.88
C LEU A 184 20.37 -7.32 2.71
N TYR A 185 21.16 -6.27 2.92
CA TYR A 185 22.08 -5.74 1.91
C TYR A 185 23.47 -6.36 2.00
N LEU A 186 23.78 -7.06 3.11
CA LEU A 186 25.13 -7.58 3.39
C LEU A 186 25.35 -8.97 2.80
N TYR A 187 24.31 -9.80 2.65
CA TYR A 187 24.44 -11.13 2.04
C TYR A 187 23.83 -11.21 0.65
N ASP A 188 24.24 -12.21 -0.13
CA ASP A 188 23.78 -12.35 -1.51
C ASP A 188 22.33 -12.81 -1.57
N GLN A 189 21.52 -12.05 -2.28
CA GLN A 189 20.08 -12.27 -2.45
C GLN A 189 19.78 -13.03 -3.76
N THR A 190 20.68 -12.98 -4.74
CA THR A 190 20.50 -13.71 -6.00
C THR A 190 21.17 -15.08 -5.96
N VAL A 191 20.45 -16.08 -6.43
CA VAL A 191 20.96 -17.45 -6.52
C VAL A 191 20.67 -18.01 -7.89
N LYS A 192 21.72 -18.47 -8.59
CA LYS A 192 21.61 -19.14 -9.89
C LYS A 192 21.14 -20.58 -9.69
N VAL A 193 20.02 -20.95 -10.30
CA VAL A 193 19.46 -22.29 -10.30
C VAL A 193 19.86 -22.97 -11.60
N THR A 194 20.90 -23.83 -11.52
CA THR A 194 21.60 -24.36 -12.73
C THR A 194 20.74 -25.30 -13.52
N ASN A 195 19.92 -26.16 -12.89
CA ASN A 195 19.04 -27.10 -13.60
C ASN A 195 17.78 -26.45 -14.21
N MET A 196 17.52 -25.18 -13.94
CA MET A 196 16.39 -24.42 -14.50
C MET A 196 16.83 -23.23 -15.34
N CYS A 197 18.14 -22.95 -15.38
CA CYS A 197 18.77 -21.83 -16.08
C CYS A 197 18.13 -20.46 -15.75
N ILE A 198 17.78 -20.24 -14.50
CA ILE A 198 17.24 -18.97 -14.00
C ILE A 198 18.10 -18.46 -12.84
N THR A 199 18.06 -17.16 -12.64
CA THR A 199 18.61 -16.53 -11.44
C THR A 199 17.45 -16.04 -10.59
N THR A 200 17.31 -16.56 -9.37
CA THR A 200 16.24 -16.14 -8.46
C THR A 200 16.66 -14.97 -7.61
N CYS A 201 15.70 -14.15 -7.17
CA CYS A 201 15.90 -13.04 -6.23
C CYS A 201 15.16 -13.33 -4.93
N HIS A 202 15.88 -13.69 -3.88
CA HIS A 202 15.40 -14.00 -2.53
C HIS A 202 14.56 -15.28 -2.38
N ASP A 203 14.26 -15.99 -3.45
CA ASP A 203 13.37 -17.17 -3.39
C ASP A 203 14.11 -18.44 -2.97
N VAL A 204 15.39 -18.57 -3.31
CA VAL A 204 16.23 -19.75 -3.00
C VAL A 204 17.40 -19.32 -2.11
N THR A 205 17.66 -20.10 -1.05
CA THR A 205 18.76 -19.84 -0.10
C THR A 205 19.83 -20.91 -0.28
N ARG A 206 21.12 -20.51 -0.31
CA ARG A 206 22.26 -21.43 -0.34
C ARG A 206 22.43 -22.15 1.01
N PHE A 207 22.87 -23.39 1.00
CA PHE A 207 23.10 -24.16 2.24
C PHE A 207 24.10 -23.51 3.19
N ASN A 208 25.19 -22.96 2.67
CA ASN A 208 26.23 -22.32 3.46
C ASN A 208 25.79 -21.00 4.09
N GLN A 209 24.68 -20.39 3.61
CA GLN A 209 24.15 -19.12 4.08
C GLN A 209 22.89 -19.26 4.95
N THR A 210 22.41 -20.49 5.21
CA THR A 210 21.10 -20.74 5.86
C THR A 210 21.01 -20.17 7.29
N HIS A 211 22.08 -20.25 8.07
CA HIS A 211 22.05 -19.85 9.50
C HIS A 211 21.72 -18.37 9.70
N PHE A 212 22.24 -17.48 8.87
CA PHE A 212 22.03 -16.06 9.01
C PHE A 212 20.57 -15.65 8.70
N PRO A 213 19.96 -15.99 7.54
CA PRO A 213 18.56 -15.68 7.26
C PRO A 213 17.60 -16.25 8.31
N VAL A 214 17.83 -17.48 8.78
CA VAL A 214 16.99 -18.12 9.81
C VAL A 214 16.96 -17.27 11.07
N GLY A 215 18.12 -16.96 11.64
CA GLY A 215 18.22 -16.14 12.85
C GLY A 215 17.62 -14.74 12.65
N TYR A 216 17.93 -14.13 11.52
CA TYR A 216 17.45 -12.81 11.16
C TYR A 216 15.91 -12.76 11.04
N PHE A 217 15.29 -13.59 10.21
CA PHE A 217 13.86 -13.55 9.97
C PHE A 217 13.02 -14.01 11.14
N LEU A 218 13.50 -14.93 11.97
CA LEU A 218 12.83 -15.30 13.22
C LEU A 218 12.85 -14.12 14.21
N THR A 219 13.96 -13.40 14.31
CA THR A 219 14.05 -12.22 15.17
C THR A 219 13.15 -11.10 14.64
N MET A 220 13.14 -10.84 13.32
CA MET A 220 12.30 -9.83 12.69
C MET A 220 10.82 -10.16 12.82
N GLY A 221 10.41 -11.41 12.63
CA GLY A 221 9.02 -11.83 12.82
C GLY A 221 8.57 -11.64 14.28
N THR A 222 9.46 -11.93 15.23
CA THR A 222 9.13 -11.77 16.66
C THR A 222 9.09 -10.29 17.07
N VAL A 223 10.14 -9.53 16.83
CA VAL A 223 10.27 -8.14 17.29
C VAL A 223 9.47 -7.18 16.38
N GLY A 224 9.57 -7.35 15.06
CA GLY A 224 8.95 -6.44 14.08
C GLY A 224 7.46 -6.66 13.88
N TYR A 225 6.93 -7.85 14.24
CA TYR A 225 5.50 -8.14 14.11
C TYR A 225 4.82 -8.43 15.46
N VAL A 226 5.31 -9.41 16.27
CA VAL A 226 4.60 -9.82 17.49
C VAL A 226 4.49 -8.65 18.48
N VAL A 227 5.54 -7.86 18.66
CA VAL A 227 5.51 -6.68 19.55
C VAL A 227 4.49 -5.64 19.08
N PRO A 228 4.51 -5.14 17.83
CA PRO A 228 3.47 -4.23 17.32
C PRO A 228 2.06 -4.82 17.43
N CYS A 229 1.89 -6.11 17.15
CA CYS A 229 0.60 -6.79 17.27
C CYS A 229 0.04 -6.74 18.70
N VAL A 230 0.86 -7.09 19.69
CA VAL A 230 0.48 -7.00 21.10
C VAL A 230 0.13 -5.57 21.49
N VAL A 231 0.91 -4.58 21.07
CA VAL A 231 0.63 -3.16 21.31
C VAL A 231 -0.70 -2.75 20.72
N CYS A 232 -1.01 -3.15 19.49
CA CYS A 232 -2.31 -2.89 18.84
C CYS A 232 -3.46 -3.50 19.66
N ILE A 233 -3.38 -4.81 19.97
CA ILE A 233 -4.43 -5.54 20.69
C ILE A 233 -4.66 -4.90 22.07
N VAL A 234 -3.61 -4.65 22.84
CA VAL A 234 -3.72 -4.03 24.18
C VAL A 234 -4.32 -2.63 24.10
N SER A 235 -3.86 -1.79 23.16
CA SER A 235 -4.39 -0.43 22.95
C SER A 235 -5.89 -0.44 22.66
N TYR A 236 -6.35 -1.37 21.80
CA TYR A 236 -7.75 -1.49 21.45
C TYR A 236 -8.60 -2.09 22.56
N LEU A 237 -8.09 -3.09 23.29
CA LEU A 237 -8.77 -3.66 24.47
C LEU A 237 -8.96 -2.59 25.56
N LEU A 238 -7.92 -1.83 25.89
CA LEU A 238 -8.00 -0.77 26.88
C LEU A 238 -9.00 0.32 26.44
N THR A 239 -9.00 0.70 25.17
CA THR A 239 -9.96 1.67 24.64
C THR A 239 -11.40 1.13 24.72
N PHE A 240 -11.61 -0.12 24.35
CA PHE A 240 -12.93 -0.77 24.42
C PHE A 240 -13.46 -0.84 25.87
N LEU A 241 -12.61 -1.26 26.81
CA LEU A 241 -12.97 -1.33 28.24
C LEU A 241 -13.31 0.06 28.80
N SER A 242 -12.52 1.09 28.46
CA SER A 242 -12.79 2.47 28.87
C SER A 242 -14.12 2.99 28.32
N LEU A 243 -14.39 2.74 27.04
CA LEU A 243 -15.64 3.15 26.40
C LEU A 243 -16.87 2.44 27.00
N ARG A 244 -16.75 1.15 27.36
CA ARG A 244 -17.84 0.43 28.05
C ARG A 244 -18.17 1.00 29.42
N ARG A 245 -17.16 1.41 30.21
CA ARG A 245 -17.35 2.01 31.54
C ARG A 245 -18.01 3.39 31.49
N SER A 246 -17.87 4.12 30.41
CA SER A 246 -18.35 5.51 30.24
C SER A 246 -19.79 5.60 29.67
N VAL A 247 -20.60 4.53 29.71
CA VAL A 247 -21.95 4.50 29.12
C VAL A 247 -22.96 5.06 30.12
N THR A 248 -23.06 6.38 30.26
CA THR A 248 -24.14 7.04 31.04
C THR A 248 -24.95 8.05 30.23
N ASP A 249 -24.49 8.45 29.00
CA ASP A 249 -25.14 9.49 28.20
C ASP A 249 -25.53 8.99 26.79
N SER A 250 -26.79 9.07 26.43
CA SER A 250 -27.35 8.56 25.16
C SER A 250 -26.80 9.29 23.90
N SER A 251 -26.52 10.57 24.00
CA SER A 251 -25.97 11.38 22.89
C SER A 251 -24.50 11.03 22.57
N SER A 252 -23.72 10.64 23.58
CA SER A 252 -22.34 10.15 23.46
C SER A 252 -22.24 8.75 22.86
N SER A 253 -23.29 7.94 22.98
CA SER A 253 -23.34 6.53 22.58
C SER A 253 -23.07 6.32 21.08
N LYS A 254 -23.64 7.12 20.19
CA LYS A 254 -23.45 7.00 18.72
C LYS A 254 -22.00 7.29 18.31
N LYS A 255 -21.36 8.32 18.89
CA LYS A 255 -19.96 8.66 18.62
C LYS A 255 -19.01 7.55 19.10
N LYS A 256 -19.26 7.02 20.31
CA LYS A 256 -18.49 5.92 20.91
C LYS A 256 -18.61 4.64 20.07
N ARG A 257 -19.82 4.25 19.65
CA ARG A 257 -20.03 3.10 18.77
C ARG A 257 -19.28 3.22 17.44
N LYS A 258 -19.29 4.42 16.83
CA LYS A 258 -18.55 4.68 15.60
C LYS A 258 -17.04 4.52 15.80
N ALA A 259 -16.50 5.01 16.93
CA ALA A 259 -15.08 4.86 17.27
C ALA A 259 -14.69 3.36 17.47
N ILE A 260 -15.53 2.59 18.16
CA ILE A 260 -15.30 1.15 18.36
C ILE A 260 -15.29 0.40 17.03
N VAL A 261 -16.31 0.62 16.17
CA VAL A 261 -16.38 -0.03 14.86
C VAL A 261 -15.13 0.28 14.04
N LEU A 262 -14.72 1.54 14.03
CA LEU A 262 -13.50 1.97 13.35
C LEU A 262 -12.26 1.21 13.84
N MET A 263 -12.05 1.14 15.16
CA MET A 263 -10.89 0.47 15.74
C MET A 263 -10.90 -1.02 15.46
N VAL A 264 -12.05 -1.67 15.55
CA VAL A 264 -12.20 -3.10 15.20
C VAL A 264 -11.86 -3.33 13.73
N THR A 265 -12.32 -2.45 12.84
CA THR A 265 -12.01 -2.54 11.40
C THR A 265 -10.50 -2.47 11.16
N VAL A 266 -9.82 -1.48 11.75
CA VAL A 266 -8.35 -1.33 11.61
C VAL A 266 -7.61 -2.55 12.18
N LEU A 267 -8.03 -3.06 13.34
CA LEU A 267 -7.43 -4.26 13.93
C LEU A 267 -7.63 -5.49 13.05
N VAL A 268 -8.83 -5.70 12.52
CA VAL A 268 -9.11 -6.84 11.63
C VAL A 268 -8.27 -6.73 10.36
N MET A 269 -8.19 -5.55 9.73
CA MET A 269 -7.35 -5.32 8.56
C MET A 269 -5.88 -5.61 8.86
N PHE A 270 -5.36 -5.12 9.99
CA PHE A 270 -4.01 -5.40 10.45
C PHE A 270 -3.77 -6.91 10.60
N LEU A 271 -4.63 -7.61 11.33
CA LEU A 271 -4.48 -9.04 11.57
C LEU A 271 -4.58 -9.86 10.27
N VAL A 272 -5.52 -9.54 9.38
CA VAL A 272 -5.69 -10.27 8.11
C VAL A 272 -4.48 -10.08 7.18
N CYS A 273 -3.91 -8.89 7.11
CA CYS A 273 -2.77 -8.61 6.22
C CYS A 273 -1.44 -9.11 6.79
N PHE A 274 -1.17 -8.88 8.07
CA PHE A 274 0.17 -9.14 8.62
C PHE A 274 0.32 -10.50 9.31
N THR A 275 -0.76 -11.06 9.90
CA THR A 275 -0.64 -12.33 10.65
C THR A 275 -0.25 -13.49 9.75
N PRO A 276 -0.94 -13.74 8.60
CA PRO A 276 -0.59 -14.87 7.75
C PRO A 276 0.86 -14.80 7.25
N SER A 277 1.30 -13.63 6.79
CA SER A 277 2.65 -13.46 6.25
C SER A 277 3.73 -13.68 7.29
N ASN A 278 3.56 -13.15 8.51
CA ASN A 278 4.56 -13.29 9.56
C ASN A 278 4.55 -14.69 10.22
N ILE A 279 3.38 -15.33 10.36
CA ILE A 279 3.33 -16.72 10.81
C ILE A 279 4.02 -17.63 9.81
N MET A 280 3.69 -17.51 8.51
CA MET A 280 4.28 -18.35 7.48
C MET A 280 5.77 -18.08 7.30
N LEU A 281 6.21 -16.83 7.46
CA LEU A 281 7.63 -16.47 7.51
C LEU A 281 8.34 -17.21 8.64
N MET A 282 7.82 -17.16 9.86
CA MET A 282 8.41 -17.84 11.02
C MET A 282 8.42 -19.36 10.82
N VAL A 283 7.34 -19.94 10.31
CA VAL A 283 7.24 -21.38 10.01
C VAL A 283 8.26 -21.76 8.94
N HIS A 284 8.34 -21.04 7.83
CA HIS A 284 9.27 -21.30 6.73
C HIS A 284 10.72 -21.30 7.20
N TYR A 285 11.15 -20.25 7.89
CA TYR A 285 12.53 -20.14 8.36
C TYR A 285 12.85 -21.11 9.52
N SER A 286 11.86 -21.48 10.36
CA SER A 286 12.05 -22.52 11.38
C SER A 286 12.27 -23.89 10.74
N LEU A 287 11.50 -24.25 9.73
CA LEU A 287 11.66 -25.52 9.01
C LEU A 287 12.97 -25.55 8.21
N LEU A 288 13.34 -24.42 7.59
CA LEU A 288 14.62 -24.26 6.91
C LEU A 288 15.80 -24.46 7.87
N GLY A 289 15.74 -23.86 9.06
CA GLY A 289 16.76 -24.02 10.11
C GLY A 289 16.86 -25.43 10.65
N ALA A 290 15.74 -26.13 10.77
CA ALA A 290 15.69 -27.54 11.18
C ALA A 290 16.08 -28.51 10.06
N LYS A 291 16.31 -28.01 8.82
CA LYS A 291 16.58 -28.82 7.60
C LYS A 291 15.48 -29.85 7.32
N ILE A 292 14.22 -29.49 7.62
CA ILE A 292 13.07 -30.37 7.38
C ILE A 292 12.50 -30.03 6.00
N PRO A 293 12.45 -31.01 5.05
CA PRO A 293 11.76 -30.83 3.77
C PRO A 293 10.31 -30.43 4.01
N ASN A 294 9.84 -29.38 3.31
CA ASN A 294 8.51 -28.86 3.58
C ASN A 294 7.85 -28.30 2.30
N ASN A 295 6.52 -28.25 2.34
CA ASN A 295 5.68 -27.76 1.25
C ASN A 295 5.10 -26.36 1.52
N VAL A 296 5.63 -25.64 2.51
CA VAL A 296 5.02 -24.38 2.97
C VAL A 296 5.38 -23.19 2.11
N TYR A 297 6.36 -23.29 1.21
CA TYR A 297 6.84 -22.15 0.42
C TYR A 297 5.74 -21.49 -0.41
N GLY A 298 4.90 -22.25 -1.11
CA GLY A 298 3.78 -21.71 -1.88
C GLY A 298 2.79 -20.93 -1.02
N ILE A 299 2.44 -21.48 0.15
CA ILE A 299 1.55 -20.82 1.11
C ILE A 299 2.24 -19.55 1.67
N TYR A 300 3.54 -19.62 1.93
CA TYR A 300 4.32 -18.46 2.37
C TYR A 300 4.29 -17.32 1.33
N MET A 301 4.47 -17.63 0.05
CA MET A 301 4.41 -16.63 -1.03
C MET A 301 3.01 -16.00 -1.15
N VAL A 302 1.94 -16.78 -1.05
CA VAL A 302 0.57 -16.27 -1.00
C VAL A 302 0.37 -15.36 0.22
N ALA A 303 0.87 -15.76 1.37
CA ALA A 303 0.78 -14.97 2.59
C ALA A 303 1.56 -13.64 2.48
N LEU A 304 2.73 -13.62 1.84
CA LEU A 304 3.47 -12.38 1.55
C LEU A 304 2.68 -11.46 0.60
N CYS A 305 2.00 -12.04 -0.39
CA CYS A 305 1.11 -11.30 -1.27
C CYS A 305 -0.06 -10.64 -0.52
N LEU A 306 -0.69 -11.37 0.42
CA LEU A 306 -1.70 -10.80 1.32
C LEU A 306 -1.15 -9.65 2.15
N GLY A 307 0.10 -9.78 2.63
CA GLY A 307 0.80 -8.69 3.31
C GLY A 307 0.92 -7.43 2.44
N SER A 308 1.21 -7.59 1.15
CA SER A 308 1.32 -6.48 0.20
C SER A 308 0.00 -5.72 -0.02
N LEU A 309 -1.14 -6.39 0.12
CA LEU A 309 -2.47 -5.76 0.02
C LEU A 309 -2.71 -4.72 1.13
N ASN A 310 -1.94 -4.74 2.22
CA ASN A 310 -2.01 -3.70 3.25
C ASN A 310 -1.90 -2.30 2.63
N SER A 311 -0.96 -2.10 1.70
CA SER A 311 -0.77 -0.82 1.00
C SER A 311 -1.99 -0.35 0.19
N CYS A 312 -2.92 -1.26 -0.16
CA CYS A 312 -4.21 -0.90 -0.75
C CYS A 312 -5.28 -0.60 0.31
N LEU A 313 -5.15 -1.17 1.50
CA LEU A 313 -6.13 -1.06 2.57
C LEU A 313 -5.86 0.14 3.49
N ASP A 314 -4.62 0.57 3.64
CA ASP A 314 -4.24 1.73 4.46
C ASP A 314 -4.99 3.03 4.10
N PRO A 315 -5.27 3.36 2.83
CA PRO A 315 -6.12 4.50 2.48
C PRO A 315 -7.53 4.44 3.07
N PHE A 316 -8.09 3.26 3.30
CA PHE A 316 -9.35 3.11 4.03
C PHE A 316 -9.18 3.48 5.50
N VAL A 317 -8.06 3.08 6.11
CA VAL A 317 -7.71 3.50 7.48
C VAL A 317 -7.66 5.02 7.55
N TYR A 318 -7.00 5.69 6.58
CA TYR A 318 -6.94 7.16 6.52
C TYR A 318 -8.32 7.79 6.37
N TYR A 319 -9.16 7.26 5.48
CA TYR A 319 -10.52 7.73 5.25
C TYR A 319 -11.38 7.67 6.51
N TYR A 320 -11.26 6.59 7.27
CA TYR A 320 -12.03 6.44 8.50
C TYR A 320 -11.47 7.27 9.67
N ILE A 321 -10.17 7.39 9.77
CA ILE A 321 -9.50 8.03 10.90
C ILE A 321 -9.43 9.56 10.74
N SER A 322 -9.17 10.08 9.53
CA SER A 322 -8.96 11.50 9.26
C SER A 322 -10.22 12.14 8.66
N GLU A 323 -10.80 13.11 9.37
CA GLU A 323 -11.92 13.89 8.83
C GLU A 323 -11.49 14.74 7.64
N GLU A 324 -10.30 15.32 7.70
CA GLU A 324 -9.73 16.14 6.63
C GLU A 324 -9.51 15.34 5.35
N PHE A 325 -8.98 14.13 5.46
CA PHE A 325 -8.80 13.22 4.32
C PHE A 325 -10.15 12.82 3.72
N ARG A 326 -11.11 12.44 4.57
CA ARG A 326 -12.47 12.08 4.16
C ARG A 326 -13.17 13.21 3.41
N ASP A 327 -13.09 14.44 3.92
CA ASP A 327 -13.73 15.60 3.32
C ASP A 327 -13.05 15.94 1.96
N HIS A 328 -11.73 15.79 1.87
CA HIS A 328 -11.02 15.98 0.61
C HIS A 328 -11.43 14.95 -0.44
N VAL A 329 -11.50 13.67 -0.08
CA VAL A 329 -11.96 12.58 -0.98
C VAL A 329 -13.39 12.84 -1.44
N LYS A 330 -14.32 13.20 -0.52
CA LYS A 330 -15.71 13.52 -0.87
C LYS A 330 -15.80 14.68 -1.85
N ASN A 331 -15.08 15.78 -1.58
CA ASN A 331 -15.08 16.95 -2.44
C ASN A 331 -14.50 16.63 -3.84
N SER A 332 -13.42 15.86 -3.91
CA SER A 332 -12.84 15.42 -5.17
C SER A 332 -13.81 14.55 -5.98
N LEU A 333 -14.53 13.63 -5.33
CA LEU A 333 -15.53 12.78 -5.98
C LEU A 333 -16.75 13.58 -6.42
N MET A 334 -17.25 14.54 -5.62
CA MET A 334 -18.38 15.38 -5.98
C MET A 334 -18.04 16.32 -7.14
N CYS A 335 -16.89 16.98 -7.13
CA CYS A 335 -16.44 17.82 -8.25
C CYS A 335 -16.29 16.99 -9.54
N ARG A 336 -15.82 15.74 -9.45
CA ARG A 336 -15.75 14.84 -10.60
C ARG A 336 -17.13 14.45 -11.11
N SER A 337 -18.09 14.17 -10.22
CA SER A 337 -19.46 13.82 -10.58
C SER A 337 -20.17 14.97 -11.28
N GLU A 338 -20.01 16.22 -10.81
CA GLU A 338 -20.57 17.40 -11.47
C GLU A 338 -19.94 17.65 -12.85
N ARG A 339 -18.61 17.51 -13.00
CA ARG A 339 -17.93 17.64 -14.29
C ARG A 339 -18.41 16.58 -15.28
N THR A 340 -18.52 15.31 -14.84
CA THR A 340 -19.01 14.21 -15.68
C THR A 340 -20.46 14.44 -16.08
N SER A 341 -21.33 14.91 -15.18
CA SER A 341 -22.72 15.27 -15.48
C SER A 341 -22.81 16.44 -16.47
N LYS A 342 -21.98 17.47 -16.35
CA LYS A 342 -21.92 18.59 -17.29
C LYS A 342 -21.42 18.12 -18.66
N GLN A 343 -20.38 17.29 -18.73
CA GLN A 343 -19.89 16.74 -20.01
C GLN A 343 -20.91 15.85 -20.71
N MET A 344 -21.63 14.98 -19.95
CA MET A 344 -22.73 14.20 -20.51
C MET A 344 -23.84 15.10 -21.06
N LYS A 345 -24.27 16.15 -20.35
CA LYS A 345 -25.29 17.09 -20.82
C LYS A 345 -24.87 17.81 -22.11
N VAL A 346 -23.60 18.21 -22.19
CA VAL A 346 -23.05 18.84 -23.43
C VAL A 346 -23.02 17.83 -24.57
N SER A 347 -22.60 16.59 -24.34
CA SER A 347 -22.57 15.53 -25.35
C SER A 347 -23.97 15.17 -25.84
N PHE A 348 -24.96 15.06 -24.94
CA PHE A 348 -26.36 14.84 -25.32
C PHE A 348 -26.96 16.01 -26.08
N SER A 349 -26.58 17.25 -25.76
CA SER A 349 -27.00 18.45 -26.52
C SER A 349 -26.40 18.43 -27.92
N ALA A 350 -25.11 18.11 -28.07
CA ALA A 350 -24.43 18.00 -29.36
C ALA A 350 -25.05 16.91 -30.26
N LEU A 351 -25.39 15.74 -29.66
CA LEU A 351 -26.08 14.66 -30.37
C LEU A 351 -27.50 15.06 -30.80
N LYS A 352 -28.23 15.85 -30.00
CA LYS A 352 -29.55 16.39 -30.37
C LYS A 352 -29.46 17.40 -31.53
N PHE A 353 -28.43 18.23 -31.57
CA PHE A 353 -28.18 19.16 -32.68
C PHE A 353 -27.78 18.43 -33.96
N SER A 354 -26.91 17.40 -33.87
CA SER A 354 -26.52 16.57 -35.04
C SER A 354 -27.73 15.82 -35.61
N LYS A 355 -28.66 15.33 -34.80
CA LYS A 355 -29.86 14.63 -35.27
C LYS A 355 -30.88 15.57 -35.93
N LYS A 356 -30.89 16.88 -35.57
CA LYS A 356 -31.77 17.89 -36.16
C LYS A 356 -31.23 18.43 -37.50
N SER A 357 -29.91 18.32 -37.74
CA SER A 357 -29.25 18.73 -39.00
C SER A 357 -29.46 17.72 -40.14
N ASN A 358 -29.72 16.44 -39.86
CA ASN A 358 -29.90 15.41 -40.87
C ASN A 358 -31.36 15.22 -41.35
N THR A 359 -32.31 16.10 -40.90
CA THR A 359 -33.72 15.98 -41.28
C THR A 359 -34.18 17.11 -42.22
N TYR A 360 -33.27 17.96 -42.74
CA TYR A 360 -33.55 19.01 -43.67
C TYR A 360 -32.70 18.90 -44.93
N THR A 361 -32.97 17.87 -45.74
CA THR A 361 -32.62 17.86 -47.17
C THR A 361 -33.67 17.03 -47.90
N SER A 362 -34.85 17.60 -48.10
CA SER A 362 -35.71 17.51 -49.29
C SER A 362 -36.99 18.31 -48.98
N ASP A 363 -37.09 19.51 -49.47
CA ASP A 363 -38.13 19.96 -50.34
C ASP A 363 -38.04 21.49 -50.62
N SER A 364 -38.25 21.76 -51.83
CA SER A 364 -38.25 22.98 -52.63
C SER A 364 -38.84 24.25 -52.01
N ALA A 365 -38.14 25.34 -52.28
CA ALA A 365 -38.64 26.65 -52.78
C ALA A 365 -39.98 27.23 -52.26
N HIS A 366 -39.92 28.31 -51.53
CA HIS A 366 -40.45 29.62 -51.93
C HIS A 366 -40.31 30.69 -50.86
N THR A 367 -39.62 31.77 -51.21
CA THR A 367 -39.84 33.20 -50.92
C THR A 367 -40.47 33.57 -49.54
N GLN A 368 -39.81 34.29 -48.68
CA GLN A 368 -40.05 35.74 -48.44
C GLN A 368 -39.30 36.23 -47.21
N SER A 369 -38.65 37.35 -47.36
CA SER A 369 -37.99 38.20 -46.41
C SER A 369 -38.87 38.60 -45.22
N ARG A 370 -38.27 38.67 -43.99
CA ARG A 370 -38.39 39.85 -43.11
C ARG A 370 -37.61 39.66 -41.80
N ASP A 371 -36.74 40.61 -41.62
CA ASP A 371 -36.38 41.37 -40.41
C ASP A 371 -35.81 40.73 -39.18
N CYS A 372 -34.63 41.25 -38.93
CA CYS A 372 -33.83 41.39 -37.72
C CYS A 372 -34.59 41.48 -36.40
N SER A 373 -34.10 40.81 -35.38
CA SER A 373 -33.72 41.48 -34.12
C SER A 373 -32.70 40.67 -33.33
N SER A 374 -31.65 41.37 -33.02
CA SER A 374 -30.54 40.98 -32.15
C SER A 374 -31.03 40.79 -30.73
N ASP A 375 -30.69 39.68 -30.12
CA ASP A 375 -30.55 39.60 -28.67
C ASP A 375 -29.28 38.83 -28.28
N SER A 376 -28.34 39.61 -27.83
CA SER A 376 -27.05 39.20 -27.29
C SER A 376 -27.25 38.62 -25.89
N ALA A 377 -27.20 37.32 -25.75
CA ALA A 377 -27.11 36.69 -24.42
C ALA A 377 -25.66 36.53 -24.02
N HIS A 378 -25.22 37.36 -23.10
CA HIS A 378 -23.97 37.28 -22.36
C HIS A 378 -23.89 35.94 -21.63
N ILE A 379 -22.97 35.10 -22.05
CA ILE A 379 -22.55 33.94 -21.27
C ILE A 379 -21.38 34.39 -20.38
N GLN A 380 -21.67 34.61 -19.14
CA GLN A 380 -20.68 34.90 -18.10
C GLN A 380 -20.07 33.60 -17.61
N SER A 381 -18.85 33.32 -18.05
CA SER A 381 -18.00 32.28 -17.50
C SER A 381 -17.52 32.69 -16.09
N ARG A 382 -17.97 31.99 -15.05
CA ARG A 382 -17.37 32.10 -13.72
C ARG A 382 -16.20 31.11 -13.61
N ASP A 383 -15.02 31.67 -13.72
CA ASP A 383 -13.78 31.03 -13.33
C ASP A 383 -13.74 30.88 -11.81
N CYS A 384 -13.49 29.67 -11.34
CA CYS A 384 -13.09 29.43 -9.96
C CYS A 384 -11.59 29.72 -9.82
N SER A 385 -11.26 31.01 -9.70
CA SER A 385 -9.93 31.45 -9.27
C SER A 385 -9.97 31.81 -7.79
N SER A 386 -8.92 31.41 -7.12
CA SER A 386 -8.59 31.62 -5.73
C SER A 386 -8.58 33.12 -5.38
N ASP A 387 -9.49 33.58 -4.52
CA ASP A 387 -9.42 34.91 -3.94
C ASP A 387 -8.52 34.92 -2.69
N SER A 388 -7.42 35.63 -2.85
CA SER A 388 -6.60 36.16 -1.76
C SER A 388 -7.27 37.44 -1.25
N ALA A 389 -7.91 37.37 -0.11
CA ALA A 389 -8.47 38.54 0.52
C ALA A 389 -7.39 39.33 1.27
N HIS A 390 -7.03 40.47 0.73
CA HIS A 390 -6.39 41.60 1.43
C HIS A 390 -7.39 42.17 2.42
N THR A 391 -7.09 42.10 3.71
CA THR A 391 -7.81 42.85 4.71
C THR A 391 -7.06 44.14 5.06
N GLN A 392 -7.64 45.21 4.64
CA GLN A 392 -7.24 46.57 4.87
C GLN A 392 -7.44 46.94 6.38
N ARG A 393 -6.38 47.46 6.97
CA ARG A 393 -6.40 48.10 8.28
C ARG A 393 -7.34 49.31 8.26
N ARG A 394 -8.21 49.43 9.26
CA ARG A 394 -8.76 50.73 9.71
C ARG A 394 -8.28 50.95 11.13
N ASP A 395 -7.43 51.96 11.24
CA ASP A 395 -7.10 52.63 12.49
C ASP A 395 -8.34 53.35 12.98
N CYS A 396 -8.66 53.17 14.23
CA CYS A 396 -9.45 54.14 15.03
C CYS A 396 -8.75 54.33 16.35
N SER A 397 -8.07 55.46 16.42
CA SER A 397 -7.62 56.09 17.64
C SER A 397 -8.81 56.65 18.44
N SER A 398 -8.82 56.44 19.72
CA SER A 398 -9.35 57.43 20.69
C SER A 398 -8.87 57.08 22.10
N ASP A 399 -8.11 58.02 22.57
CA ASP A 399 -7.82 58.43 23.92
C ASP A 399 -8.87 58.13 24.99
N SER A 400 -8.40 57.84 26.18
CA SER A 400 -8.53 58.64 27.43
C SER A 400 -8.19 57.79 28.66
N THR A 401 -7.10 58.09 29.30
CA THR A 401 -6.80 58.62 30.64
C THR A 401 -7.68 58.14 31.83
N HIS A 402 -6.92 57.93 32.94
CA HIS A 402 -7.26 57.91 34.41
C HIS A 402 -7.67 56.56 34.98
N THR A 403 -6.97 56.01 35.85
CA THR A 403 -6.22 56.18 37.11
C THR A 403 -5.45 54.93 37.43
#